data_899755b59ec69bff95825add54a5a0b8
#
_entry.id   899755b59ec69bff95825add54a5a0b8
#
_cell.length_a   1.000
_cell.length_b   1.000
_cell.length_c   1.000
_cell.angle_alpha   90.00
_cell.angle_beta   90.00
_cell.angle_gamma   90.00
#
_symmetry.space_group_name_H-M   'P 1'
#
loop_
_entity.id
_entity.type
_entity.pdbx_description
1 polymer ?
#
loop_
_entity_poly.entity_id
_entity_poly.type
_entity_poly.pdbx_seq_one_letter_code
_entity_poly.pdbx_strand_id
1 'polypeptide(L)'
;MKTVKIIIIALLAVVSGTNSFAQMHDHSKMEMSKKQMDAKMDMTSTKTETIKVWGECETCQASIEKASKVDGVSKASWDKTTKILTLVYDPSKVKSDNIQKKIAAVGYDTEKYKADDKVYAKLNACCKYERKK
;
A
#
# COMPACT_ATOMS: atom_id res chain seq x y z
N MET A 1 -20.12 -41.79 15.75
CA MET A 1 -21.45 -42.31 15.39
C MET A 1 -22.40 -41.10 15.32
N LYS A 2 -22.79 -40.67 14.15
CA LYS A 2 -24.11 -40.18 13.76
C LYS A 2 -24.05 -39.69 12.34
N THR A 3 -24.53 -40.56 11.50
CA THR A 3 -24.85 -40.42 10.09
C THR A 3 -25.93 -39.40 9.84
N VAL A 4 -25.78 -38.48 8.92
CA VAL A 4 -26.90 -37.72 8.33
C VAL A 4 -26.69 -37.64 6.81
N LYS A 5 -27.32 -38.48 6.16
CA LYS A 5 -28.31 -38.52 5.06
C LYS A 5 -28.17 -37.36 4.02
N ILE A 6 -27.72 -37.79 2.88
CA ILE A 6 -27.77 -37.14 1.57
C ILE A 6 -29.25 -37.10 1.14
N ILE A 7 -29.74 -35.92 0.74
CA ILE A 7 -30.93 -35.80 -0.09
C ILE A 7 -30.56 -35.11 -1.38
N ILE A 8 -30.56 -35.92 -2.44
CA ILE A 8 -30.46 -35.51 -3.83
C ILE A 8 -31.88 -35.14 -4.27
N ILE A 9 -32.08 -33.93 -4.73
CA ILE A 9 -33.26 -33.56 -5.53
C ILE A 9 -32.75 -33.03 -6.87
N ALA A 10 -32.89 -33.87 -7.86
CA ALA A 10 -32.80 -33.52 -9.27
C ALA A 10 -34.09 -32.86 -9.73
N LEU A 11 -34.00 -31.73 -10.39
CA LEU A 11 -35.10 -31.21 -11.20
C LEU A 11 -34.53 -30.65 -12.51
N LEU A 12 -34.80 -31.42 -13.56
CA LEU A 12 -34.65 -31.08 -14.96
C LEU A 12 -35.73 -30.03 -15.34
N ALA A 13 -35.33 -28.96 -15.99
CA ALA A 13 -36.21 -28.21 -16.86
C ALA A 13 -35.41 -27.75 -18.10
N VAL A 14 -35.71 -28.39 -19.20
CA VAL A 14 -35.34 -28.05 -20.58
C VAL A 14 -36.26 -26.95 -21.05
N VAL A 15 -35.72 -25.84 -21.51
CA VAL A 15 -36.45 -24.94 -22.43
C VAL A 15 -35.50 -24.52 -23.56
N SER A 16 -35.83 -25.06 -24.73
CA SER A 16 -35.29 -24.67 -26.01
C SER A 16 -35.79 -23.26 -26.39
N GLY A 17 -34.91 -22.41 -26.86
CA GLY A 17 -35.26 -21.13 -27.46
C GLY A 17 -34.18 -20.72 -28.45
N THR A 18 -34.35 -21.15 -29.71
CA THR A 18 -33.62 -20.67 -30.88
C THR A 18 -34.02 -19.22 -31.20
N ASN A 19 -33.10 -18.33 -31.34
CA ASN A 19 -33.22 -17.18 -32.23
C ASN A 19 -31.85 -16.80 -32.81
N SER A 20 -31.69 -17.20 -34.05
CA SER A 20 -30.72 -16.66 -34.99
C SER A 20 -31.06 -15.20 -35.28
N PHE A 21 -30.10 -14.32 -35.12
CA PHE A 21 -30.06 -13.10 -35.93
C PHE A 21 -28.58 -12.75 -36.19
N ALA A 22 -28.22 -13.00 -37.44
CA ALA A 22 -27.01 -12.47 -38.03
C ALA A 22 -27.26 -10.99 -38.37
N GLN A 23 -26.36 -10.11 -37.92
CA GLN A 23 -26.07 -8.90 -38.66
C GLN A 23 -24.68 -8.39 -38.37
N MET A 24 -23.81 -8.48 -39.36
CA MET A 24 -22.57 -7.73 -39.46
C MET A 24 -22.85 -6.24 -39.45
N HIS A 25 -22.09 -5.49 -38.62
CA HIS A 25 -21.53 -4.23 -39.08
C HIS A 25 -20.34 -3.85 -38.18
N ASP A 26 -19.22 -3.78 -38.83
CA ASP A 26 -17.97 -3.08 -38.57
C ASP A 26 -18.21 -1.71 -37.94
N HIS A 27 -17.47 -1.43 -36.85
CA HIS A 27 -16.71 -0.20 -36.67
C HIS A 27 -15.98 -0.21 -35.32
N SER A 28 -14.68 -0.19 -35.42
CA SER A 28 -13.71 0.19 -34.42
C SER A 28 -14.24 1.22 -33.42
N LYS A 29 -14.31 0.84 -32.14
CA LYS A 29 -14.08 1.77 -31.06
C LYS A 29 -13.64 0.98 -29.83
N MET A 30 -12.37 1.15 -29.49
CA MET A 30 -11.82 0.75 -28.22
C MET A 30 -12.60 1.45 -27.10
N GLU A 31 -13.48 0.74 -26.45
CA GLU A 31 -14.03 1.13 -25.17
C GLU A 31 -13.32 0.33 -24.10
N MET A 32 -12.42 1.01 -23.42
CA MET A 32 -11.82 0.58 -22.18
C MET A 32 -12.94 0.20 -21.22
N SER A 33 -13.09 -1.07 -20.98
CA SER A 33 -13.92 -1.62 -19.90
C SER A 33 -13.42 -1.05 -18.57
N LYS A 34 -14.09 -0.02 -18.09
CA LYS A 34 -14.04 0.41 -16.70
C LYS A 34 -14.60 -0.72 -15.85
N LYS A 35 -13.75 -1.59 -15.38
CA LYS A 35 -14.07 -2.46 -14.27
C LYS A 35 -14.23 -1.56 -13.04
N GLN A 36 -15.45 -1.16 -12.77
CA GLN A 36 -15.84 -0.55 -11.51
C GLN A 36 -15.56 -1.56 -10.41
N MET A 37 -14.45 -1.33 -9.73
CA MET A 37 -14.31 -1.78 -8.36
C MET A 37 -15.05 -0.77 -7.50
N ASP A 38 -16.24 -1.12 -7.07
CA ASP A 38 -16.91 -0.52 -5.94
C ASP A 38 -16.11 -0.83 -4.69
N ALA A 39 -15.01 -0.11 -4.49
CA ALA A 39 -14.44 0.07 -3.17
C ALA A 39 -15.27 1.17 -2.53
N LYS A 40 -16.12 0.79 -1.59
CA LYS A 40 -16.77 1.66 -0.61
C LYS A 40 -15.76 2.72 -0.18
N MET A 41 -15.84 3.90 -0.77
CA MET A 41 -15.08 5.07 -0.37
C MET A 41 -15.58 5.47 1.02
N ASP A 42 -14.92 4.95 2.04
CA ASP A 42 -14.86 5.63 3.32
C ASP A 42 -14.16 6.97 3.03
N MET A 43 -14.87 8.08 3.24
CA MET A 43 -14.38 9.43 3.01
C MET A 43 -13.38 9.84 4.11
N THR A 44 -12.37 9.03 4.33
CA THR A 44 -11.15 9.43 5.02
C THR A 44 -10.32 10.20 3.99
N SER A 45 -10.18 11.50 4.17
CA SER A 45 -9.36 12.34 3.32
C SER A 45 -7.89 11.95 3.48
N THR A 46 -7.43 10.99 2.69
CA THR A 46 -6.03 10.57 2.68
C THR A 46 -5.17 11.62 2.00
N LYS A 47 -4.02 11.91 2.59
CA LYS A 47 -3.00 12.79 2.05
C LYS A 47 -1.81 11.96 1.55
N THR A 48 -1.31 12.30 0.37
CA THR A 48 -0.04 11.78 -0.13
C THR A 48 1.06 12.83 0.12
N GLU A 49 2.17 12.41 0.71
CA GLU A 49 3.31 13.27 1.01
C GLU A 49 4.62 12.51 0.73
N THR A 50 5.63 13.23 0.25
CA THR A 50 6.97 12.71 0.05
C THR A 50 7.93 13.35 1.05
N ILE A 51 8.78 12.54 1.65
CA ILE A 51 9.70 12.95 2.72
C ILE A 51 11.09 12.40 2.38
N LYS A 52 12.11 13.22 2.47
CA LYS A 52 13.49 12.73 2.36
C LYS A 52 13.91 12.02 3.65
N VAL A 53 14.38 10.78 3.51
CA VAL A 53 14.87 9.94 4.61
C VAL A 53 16.21 9.35 4.20
N TRP A 54 17.23 9.52 5.05
CA TRP A 54 18.59 9.01 4.79
C TRP A 54 18.67 7.53 5.15
N GLY A 55 19.21 6.74 4.26
CA GLY A 55 19.44 5.30 4.36
C GLY A 55 20.25 4.82 3.16
N GLU A 56 20.77 3.58 3.15
CA GLU A 56 21.63 3.09 2.08
C GLU A 56 21.16 1.78 1.44
N CYS A 57 20.52 0.89 2.18
CA CYS A 57 20.31 -0.49 1.74
C CYS A 57 18.85 -0.96 1.93
N GLU A 58 18.56 -2.15 1.46
CA GLU A 58 17.24 -2.77 1.58
C GLU A 58 16.82 -3.05 3.03
N THR A 59 17.79 -3.33 3.90
CA THR A 59 17.52 -3.44 5.34
C THR A 59 17.07 -2.10 5.92
N CYS A 60 17.63 -0.99 5.42
CA CYS A 60 17.18 0.35 5.79
C CYS A 60 15.76 0.59 5.30
N GLN A 61 15.45 0.20 4.06
CA GLN A 61 14.09 0.29 3.50
C GLN A 61 13.08 -0.40 4.40
N ALA A 62 13.31 -1.68 4.73
CA ALA A 62 12.41 -2.45 5.58
C ALA A 62 12.19 -1.77 6.96
N SER A 63 13.25 -1.21 7.54
CA SER A 63 13.19 -0.53 8.84
C SER A 63 12.44 0.80 8.77
N ILE A 64 12.70 1.62 7.74
CA ILE A 64 12.04 2.91 7.51
C ILE A 64 10.55 2.70 7.24
N GLU A 65 10.20 1.78 6.35
CA GLU A 65 8.81 1.48 6.03
C GLU A 65 8.05 0.92 7.22
N LYS A 66 8.68 0.04 8.01
CA LYS A 66 8.11 -0.50 9.25
C LYS A 66 7.85 0.60 10.28
N ALA A 67 8.80 1.51 10.49
CA ALA A 67 8.66 2.63 11.43
C ALA A 67 7.58 3.63 10.97
N SER A 68 7.34 3.71 9.66
CA SER A 68 6.33 4.58 9.04
C SER A 68 4.92 4.02 9.10
N LYS A 69 4.76 2.69 9.25
CA LYS A 69 3.45 2.02 9.33
C LYS A 69 2.85 2.16 10.72
N VAL A 70 2.30 3.33 10.98
CA VAL A 70 1.53 3.64 12.20
C VAL A 70 0.05 3.74 11.87
N ASP A 71 -0.79 3.76 12.90
CA ASP A 71 -2.24 3.96 12.70
C ASP A 71 -2.49 5.25 11.92
N GLY A 72 -3.37 5.16 10.93
CA GLY A 72 -3.64 6.25 9.99
C GLY A 72 -2.75 6.26 8.74
N VAL A 73 -1.73 5.40 8.62
CA VAL A 73 -0.91 5.26 7.39
C VAL A 73 -1.39 4.07 6.58
N SER A 74 -1.87 4.32 5.37
CA SER A 74 -2.32 3.29 4.43
C SER A 74 -1.19 2.77 3.53
N LYS A 75 -0.21 3.63 3.20
CA LYS A 75 0.94 3.24 2.39
C LYS A 75 2.20 3.98 2.86
N ALA A 76 3.31 3.24 2.96
CA ALA A 76 4.64 3.77 3.15
C ALA A 76 5.59 2.99 2.23
N SER A 77 6.28 3.69 1.35
CA SER A 77 7.25 3.12 0.41
C SER A 77 8.46 4.03 0.30
N TRP A 78 9.64 3.52 0.65
CA TRP A 78 10.89 4.25 0.58
C TRP A 78 11.77 3.74 -0.56
N ASP A 79 12.28 4.66 -1.35
CA ASP A 79 13.18 4.36 -2.46
C ASP A 79 14.65 4.64 -2.07
N LYS A 80 15.49 3.60 -2.17
CA LYS A 80 16.91 3.67 -1.77
C LYS A 80 17.76 4.55 -2.70
N THR A 81 17.35 4.75 -3.94
CA THR A 81 18.09 5.52 -4.93
C THR A 81 17.85 7.01 -4.74
N THR A 82 16.58 7.39 -4.63
CA THR A 82 16.18 8.80 -4.47
C THR A 82 16.19 9.25 -3.01
N LYS A 83 16.22 8.30 -2.06
CA LYS A 83 16.08 8.55 -0.61
C LYS A 83 14.72 9.17 -0.25
N ILE A 84 13.71 8.95 -1.06
CA ILE A 84 12.37 9.49 -0.88
C ILE A 84 11.43 8.43 -0.30
N LEU A 85 10.77 8.77 0.79
CA LEU A 85 9.66 8.04 1.38
C LEU A 85 8.35 8.63 0.88
N THR A 86 7.56 7.84 0.18
CA THR A 86 6.20 8.19 -0.21
C THR A 86 5.23 7.65 0.83
N LEU A 87 4.46 8.54 1.44
CA LEU A 87 3.43 8.25 2.43
C LEU A 87 2.05 8.53 1.88
N VAL A 88 1.10 7.64 2.17
CA VAL A 88 -0.34 7.89 2.04
C VAL A 88 -0.95 7.68 3.42
N TYR A 89 -1.51 8.72 4.00
CA TYR A 89 -2.00 8.70 5.37
C TYR A 89 -3.23 9.57 5.58
N ASP A 90 -3.96 9.31 6.64
CA ASP A 90 -5.08 10.12 7.11
C ASP A 90 -4.57 11.21 8.06
N PRO A 91 -4.62 12.50 7.65
CA PRO A 91 -4.11 13.61 8.46
C PRO A 91 -4.93 13.89 9.71
N SER A 92 -6.14 13.32 9.81
CA SER A 92 -6.97 13.40 11.03
C SER A 92 -6.49 12.42 12.11
N LYS A 93 -5.84 11.31 11.73
CA LYS A 93 -5.34 10.27 12.63
C LYS A 93 -3.86 10.47 12.98
N VAL A 94 -3.04 10.85 12.01
CA VAL A 94 -1.60 11.00 12.22
C VAL A 94 -1.05 12.21 11.45
N LYS A 95 -0.07 12.86 12.04
CA LYS A 95 0.67 13.96 11.40
C LYS A 95 1.99 13.44 10.83
N SER A 96 2.41 13.96 9.69
CA SER A 96 3.70 13.64 9.05
C SER A 96 4.88 13.80 10.01
N ASP A 97 4.87 14.84 10.87
CA ASP A 97 5.90 15.06 11.88
C ASP A 97 6.03 13.87 12.86
N ASN A 98 4.92 13.25 13.26
CA ASN A 98 4.95 12.10 14.17
C ASN A 98 5.57 10.87 13.48
N ILE A 99 5.29 10.71 12.18
CA ILE A 99 5.87 9.63 11.37
C ILE A 99 7.38 9.85 11.27
N GLN A 100 7.82 11.07 10.96
CA GLN A 100 9.25 11.40 10.86
C GLN A 100 9.99 11.20 12.21
N LYS A 101 9.38 11.56 13.34
CA LYS A 101 9.93 11.30 14.67
C LYS A 101 10.11 9.79 14.94
N LYS A 102 9.16 8.97 14.51
CA LYS A 102 9.26 7.52 14.64
C LYS A 102 10.39 6.93 13.78
N ILE A 103 10.58 7.45 12.57
CA ILE A 103 11.70 7.08 11.70
C ILE A 103 13.03 7.47 12.36
N ALA A 104 13.12 8.69 12.89
CA ALA A 104 14.32 9.16 13.60
C ALA A 104 14.61 8.32 14.86
N ALA A 105 13.59 7.88 15.58
CA ALA A 105 13.73 7.05 16.78
C ALA A 105 14.33 5.66 16.49
N VAL A 106 14.23 5.15 15.24
CA VAL A 106 14.87 3.89 14.82
C VAL A 106 16.21 4.09 14.11
N GLY A 107 16.75 5.32 14.12
CA GLY A 107 18.11 5.61 13.69
C GLY A 107 18.26 6.23 12.30
N TYR A 108 17.18 6.64 11.64
CA TYR A 108 17.23 7.22 10.31
C TYR A 108 16.89 8.73 10.32
N ASP A 109 17.81 9.54 9.80
CA ASP A 109 17.58 10.97 9.67
C ASP A 109 16.47 11.25 8.65
N THR A 110 15.60 12.19 8.93
CA THR A 110 14.58 12.70 8.02
C THR A 110 14.86 14.17 7.68
N GLU A 111 14.12 14.74 6.74
CA GLU A 111 14.27 16.14 6.40
C GLU A 111 14.10 17.09 7.59
N LYS A 112 13.22 16.75 8.55
CA LYS A 112 12.93 17.57 9.74
C LYS A 112 13.64 17.11 11.00
N TYR A 113 13.87 15.81 11.15
CA TYR A 113 14.40 15.22 12.40
C TYR A 113 15.67 14.44 12.16
N LYS A 114 16.65 14.67 13.01
CA LYS A 114 17.89 13.91 13.07
C LYS A 114 17.74 12.78 14.09
N ALA A 115 18.18 11.59 13.74
CA ALA A 115 18.20 10.45 14.66
C ALA A 115 19.22 10.68 15.79
N ASP A 116 18.93 10.13 16.95
CA ASP A 116 19.90 10.13 18.06
C ASP A 116 21.18 9.41 17.66
N ASP A 117 22.34 9.99 18.01
CA ASP A 117 23.65 9.45 17.64
C ASP A 117 23.90 8.06 18.21
N LYS A 118 23.37 7.78 19.41
CA LYS A 118 23.50 6.45 20.06
C LYS A 118 22.64 5.40 19.34
N VAL A 119 21.47 5.80 18.82
CA VAL A 119 20.59 4.91 18.05
C VAL A 119 21.21 4.65 16.68
N TYR A 120 21.67 5.70 16.00
CA TYR A 120 22.40 5.56 14.75
C TYR A 120 23.64 4.66 14.89
N ALA A 121 24.41 4.81 15.97
CA ALA A 121 25.60 3.99 16.23
C ALA A 121 25.29 2.48 16.31
N LYS A 122 24.08 2.11 16.73
CA LYS A 122 23.63 0.71 16.83
C LYS A 122 23.12 0.11 15.51
N LEU A 123 22.96 0.91 14.46
CA LEU A 123 22.58 0.38 13.16
C LEU A 123 23.65 -0.59 12.63
N ASN A 124 23.21 -1.61 11.89
CA ASN A 124 24.12 -2.52 11.19
C ASN A 124 25.07 -1.75 10.27
N ALA A 125 26.25 -2.30 10.00
CA ALA A 125 27.27 -1.67 9.17
C ALA A 125 26.71 -1.25 7.79
N CYS A 126 25.88 -2.10 7.14
CA CYS A 126 25.24 -1.81 5.86
C CYS A 126 24.19 -0.67 5.93
N CYS A 127 23.76 -0.29 7.14
CA CYS A 127 22.79 0.79 7.37
C CYS A 127 23.46 2.12 7.79
N LYS A 128 24.80 2.17 7.82
CA LYS A 128 25.55 3.38 8.10
C LYS A 128 25.58 4.28 6.88
N TYR A 129 24.64 5.19 6.82
CA TYR A 129 24.53 6.18 5.75
C TYR A 129 25.29 7.46 6.09
N GLU A 130 25.60 8.29 5.08
CA GLU A 130 26.09 9.64 5.31
C GLU A 130 25.00 10.50 5.95
N ARG A 131 25.27 10.98 7.15
CA ARG A 131 24.29 11.70 7.93
C ARG A 131 24.00 13.10 7.38
N LYS A 132 22.79 13.56 7.64
CA LYS A 132 22.35 14.93 7.39
C LYS A 132 23.31 15.91 8.12
N LYS A 133 23.88 16.85 7.36
CA LYS A 133 24.67 17.99 7.87
C LYS A 133 23.76 19.03 8.53
#